data_55cc12caddda9f9a814f11fb33b529b1
#
_entry.id   55cc12caddda9f9a814f11fb33b529b1
#
_cell.length_a   1.000
_cell.length_b   1.000
_cell.length_c   1.000
_cell.angle_alpha   90.00
_cell.angle_beta   90.00
_cell.angle_gamma   90.00
#
_symmetry.space_group_name_H-M   'P 1'
#
loop_
_entity.id
_entity.type
_entity.pdbx_description
1 polymer ?
#
loop_
_entity_poly.entity_id
_entity_poly.type
_entity_poly.pdbx_seq_one_letter_code
_entity_poly.pdbx_strand_id
1 'polypeptide(L)'
;MKRLLILSILAAFCLPNAQAQTKKTSGNPIFPGWYADPEATIFGKEYWVYPTFSDKYEKQVHFDAFSSKDLVTWTKHANVLDSSNVKWAKMAMWAPAIVHKGNKYYFFFGANDIQNNETVGGIGVAVADKPEGPFKDLLGKPLIDKIINGAQPIDQFVFHDKDGQYYIIYGGWGHCNIAKLKDDFTGLVPFEDGTTYRSITPEGYVEGPLMFIRKGKYYFMWSEGGWTGPDYRVAYAMADNINGPFKRIATVLKQDPAVARGAGHHSVINIPGTDEYYIIYHRRPLTETDGNHRETCIEKMVFDADGLIQPVKITNEGVAARKIK
;
A
#
# COMPACT_ATOMS: atom_id res chain seq x y z
N MET A 1 47.75 -67.21 -19.04
CA MET A 1 46.66 -66.58 -18.27
C MET A 1 47.09 -65.16 -17.84
N LYS A 2 46.67 -64.11 -18.56
CA LYS A 2 47.00 -62.71 -18.24
C LYS A 2 45.81 -62.11 -17.50
N ARG A 3 46.02 -61.71 -16.25
CA ARG A 3 45.00 -60.93 -15.43
C ARG A 3 45.01 -59.46 -15.78
N LEU A 4 43.90 -58.97 -16.26
CA LEU A 4 43.68 -57.52 -16.51
C LEU A 4 43.23 -56.90 -15.20
N LEU A 5 43.98 -55.90 -14.70
CA LEU A 5 43.59 -55.09 -13.58
C LEU A 5 42.78 -53.87 -14.15
N ILE A 6 41.52 -53.78 -13.79
CA ILE A 6 40.68 -52.62 -14.11
C ILE A 6 40.80 -51.58 -12.96
N LEU A 7 41.44 -50.44 -13.23
CA LEU A 7 41.53 -49.32 -12.31
C LEU A 7 40.27 -48.42 -12.48
N SER A 8 39.40 -48.44 -11.48
CA SER A 8 38.23 -47.55 -11.43
C SER A 8 38.64 -46.18 -10.90
N ILE A 9 38.66 -45.17 -11.74
CA ILE A 9 38.87 -43.77 -11.35
C ILE A 9 37.53 -43.19 -10.87
N LEU A 10 37.39 -42.92 -9.57
CA LEU A 10 36.29 -42.17 -8.99
C LEU A 10 36.53 -40.70 -9.25
N ALA A 11 35.82 -40.09 -10.18
CA ALA A 11 35.80 -38.65 -10.37
C ALA A 11 34.87 -38.01 -9.32
N ALA A 12 35.45 -37.37 -8.32
CA ALA A 12 34.70 -36.56 -7.37
C ALA A 12 34.24 -35.26 -8.06
N PHE A 13 32.95 -35.16 -8.38
CA PHE A 13 32.32 -33.90 -8.82
C PHE A 13 32.23 -32.95 -7.63
N CYS A 14 33.14 -31.99 -7.52
CA CYS A 14 32.94 -30.82 -6.67
C CYS A 14 31.87 -29.91 -7.30
N LEU A 15 30.67 -30.00 -6.79
CA LEU A 15 29.62 -28.96 -7.08
C LEU A 15 30.07 -27.64 -6.47
N PRO A 16 30.12 -26.55 -7.23
CA PRO A 16 30.40 -25.24 -6.64
C PRO A 16 29.26 -24.87 -5.69
N ASN A 17 29.57 -24.67 -4.42
CA ASN A 17 28.68 -23.99 -3.48
C ASN A 17 28.41 -22.58 -4.00
N ALA A 18 27.28 -22.38 -4.67
CA ALA A 18 26.77 -21.05 -4.96
C ALA A 18 26.39 -20.41 -3.62
N GLN A 19 27.32 -19.71 -2.99
CA GLN A 19 26.98 -18.80 -1.90
C GLN A 19 26.08 -17.72 -2.49
N ALA A 20 24.81 -17.73 -2.11
CA ALA A 20 23.88 -16.66 -2.45
C ALA A 20 24.47 -15.34 -1.93
N GLN A 21 24.88 -14.48 -2.84
CA GLN A 21 25.41 -13.16 -2.52
C GLN A 21 24.26 -12.37 -1.83
N THR A 22 24.39 -12.09 -0.55
CA THR A 22 23.39 -11.34 0.19
C THR A 22 23.25 -9.97 -0.45
N LYS A 23 22.04 -9.64 -0.93
CA LYS A 23 21.74 -8.31 -1.46
C LYS A 23 22.05 -7.26 -0.39
N LYS A 24 22.81 -6.24 -0.73
CA LYS A 24 23.14 -5.12 0.17
C LYS A 24 21.99 -4.15 0.36
N THR A 25 21.10 -4.03 -0.64
CA THR A 25 19.92 -3.15 -0.66
C THR A 25 18.71 -3.90 -1.21
N SER A 26 17.51 -3.32 -0.99
CA SER A 26 16.25 -3.87 -1.51
C SER A 26 16.24 -3.96 -3.04
N GLY A 27 16.87 -3.02 -3.70
CA GLY A 27 16.55 -2.68 -5.07
C GLY A 27 15.18 -2.02 -5.17
N ASN A 28 14.91 -1.40 -6.30
CA ASN A 28 13.59 -0.95 -6.71
C ASN A 28 13.34 -1.42 -8.14
N PRO A 29 12.32 -2.27 -8.38
CA PRO A 29 11.25 -2.69 -7.44
C PRO A 29 11.75 -3.62 -6.32
N ILE A 30 11.04 -3.59 -5.17
CA ILE A 30 11.38 -4.41 -3.99
C ILE A 30 11.07 -5.90 -4.18
N PHE A 31 10.12 -6.22 -5.07
CA PHE A 31 9.79 -7.58 -5.53
C PHE A 31 9.37 -7.55 -7.00
N PRO A 32 9.49 -8.66 -7.74
CA PRO A 32 9.15 -8.71 -9.16
C PRO A 32 7.64 -8.73 -9.38
N GLY A 33 7.22 -8.25 -10.56
CA GLY A 33 5.83 -8.22 -11.02
C GLY A 33 5.25 -6.82 -11.06
N TRP A 34 4.06 -6.69 -11.65
CA TRP A 34 3.35 -5.43 -11.73
C TRP A 34 2.43 -5.27 -10.54
N TYR A 35 2.81 -4.40 -9.62
CA TYR A 35 2.11 -4.16 -8.37
C TYR A 35 2.07 -2.67 -8.06
N ALA A 36 0.86 -2.16 -7.81
CA ALA A 36 0.60 -0.75 -7.55
C ALA A 36 -0.04 -0.52 -6.18
N ASP A 37 -0.25 0.74 -5.83
CA ASP A 37 -1.06 1.20 -4.70
C ASP A 37 -0.72 0.44 -3.40
N PRO A 38 0.56 0.40 -3.00
CA PRO A 38 1.01 -0.47 -1.92
C PRO A 38 0.55 0.04 -0.55
N GLU A 39 -0.14 -0.78 0.19
CA GLU A 39 -0.32 -0.61 1.64
C GLU A 39 0.77 -1.36 2.38
N ALA A 40 1.55 -0.66 3.20
CA ALA A 40 2.65 -1.24 3.94
C ALA A 40 2.47 -1.05 5.44
N THR A 41 2.76 -2.09 6.20
CA THR A 41 2.61 -2.09 7.65
C THR A 41 3.60 -3.04 8.32
N ILE A 42 3.60 -3.06 9.66
CA ILE A 42 4.42 -3.96 10.48
C ILE A 42 3.49 -4.80 11.36
N PHE A 43 3.63 -6.12 11.27
CA PHE A 43 2.99 -7.04 12.21
C PHE A 43 4.08 -7.82 12.96
N GLY A 44 4.11 -7.65 14.28
CA GLY A 44 5.16 -8.25 15.10
C GLY A 44 6.56 -7.75 14.71
N LYS A 45 7.38 -8.63 14.15
CA LYS A 45 8.75 -8.32 13.68
C LYS A 45 8.90 -8.45 12.17
N GLU A 46 7.81 -8.37 11.42
CA GLU A 46 7.80 -8.50 9.97
C GLU A 46 7.14 -7.30 9.30
N TYR A 47 7.73 -6.86 8.21
CA TYR A 47 7.17 -5.90 7.27
C TYR A 47 6.21 -6.62 6.35
N TRP A 48 5.08 -6.01 6.07
CA TRP A 48 4.08 -6.53 5.14
C TRP A 48 3.73 -5.46 4.12
N VAL A 49 3.58 -5.86 2.87
CA VAL A 49 3.10 -5.02 1.77
C VAL A 49 1.96 -5.75 1.07
N TYR A 50 0.85 -5.06 0.93
CA TYR A 50 -0.34 -5.50 0.22
C TYR A 50 -0.58 -4.56 -0.96
N PRO A 51 -0.21 -4.92 -2.17
CA PRO A 51 -0.39 -4.07 -3.34
C PRO A 51 -1.61 -4.49 -4.16
N THR A 52 -2.07 -3.59 -5.03
CA THR A 52 -2.94 -3.93 -6.16
C THR A 52 -2.16 -4.76 -7.18
N PHE A 53 -2.72 -5.88 -7.64
CA PHE A 53 -2.23 -6.56 -8.84
C PHE A 53 -2.48 -5.69 -10.07
N SER A 54 -1.43 -5.14 -10.67
CA SER A 54 -1.51 -4.08 -11.66
C SER A 54 -1.55 -4.63 -13.08
N ASP A 55 -2.75 -4.86 -13.60
CA ASP A 55 -3.06 -5.33 -14.96
C ASP A 55 -4.33 -4.60 -15.46
N LYS A 56 -4.92 -5.01 -16.56
CA LYS A 56 -6.23 -4.56 -17.02
C LYS A 56 -7.31 -4.84 -15.96
N TYR A 57 -8.28 -3.97 -15.85
CA TYR A 57 -9.29 -4.00 -14.77
C TYR A 57 -10.00 -5.34 -14.62
N GLU A 58 -10.29 -6.02 -15.73
CA GLU A 58 -10.95 -7.32 -15.74
C GLU A 58 -10.09 -8.44 -15.14
N LYS A 59 -8.77 -8.23 -15.07
CA LYS A 59 -7.82 -9.17 -14.48
C LYS A 59 -7.45 -8.84 -13.04
N GLN A 60 -7.81 -7.66 -12.58
CA GLN A 60 -7.58 -7.23 -11.20
C GLN A 60 -8.67 -7.81 -10.30
N VAL A 61 -8.59 -9.11 -10.06
CA VAL A 61 -9.60 -9.92 -9.35
C VAL A 61 -9.05 -10.60 -8.10
N HIS A 62 -7.81 -10.29 -7.72
CA HIS A 62 -7.16 -10.85 -6.54
C HIS A 62 -6.11 -9.88 -5.96
N PHE A 63 -5.72 -10.15 -4.74
CA PHE A 63 -4.58 -9.52 -4.08
C PHE A 63 -3.56 -10.58 -3.68
N ASP A 64 -2.29 -10.25 -3.87
CA ASP A 64 -1.16 -10.92 -3.25
C ASP A 64 -0.68 -10.09 -2.06
N ALA A 65 0.07 -10.70 -1.16
CA ALA A 65 0.80 -10.01 -0.10
C ALA A 65 2.28 -10.40 -0.11
N PHE A 66 3.10 -9.54 0.45
CA PHE A 66 4.54 -9.78 0.56
C PHE A 66 4.99 -9.51 1.99
N SER A 67 5.82 -10.40 2.55
CA SER A 67 6.40 -10.20 3.87
C SER A 67 7.92 -10.19 3.83
N SER A 68 8.55 -9.43 4.74
CA SER A 68 9.99 -9.32 4.86
C SER A 68 10.41 -9.14 6.31
N LYS A 69 11.56 -9.70 6.68
CA LYS A 69 12.19 -9.47 8.00
C LYS A 69 13.22 -8.36 7.97
N ASP A 70 13.54 -7.84 6.79
CA ASP A 70 14.70 -6.96 6.62
C ASP A 70 14.54 -5.88 5.53
N LEU A 71 13.36 -5.73 4.89
CA LEU A 71 13.08 -4.84 3.74
C LEU A 71 13.81 -5.21 2.43
N VAL A 72 14.63 -6.25 2.42
CA VAL A 72 15.46 -6.64 1.26
C VAL A 72 15.01 -7.96 0.66
N THR A 73 14.70 -8.92 1.51
CA THR A 73 14.27 -10.26 1.10
C THR A 73 12.77 -10.40 1.34
N TRP A 74 12.00 -10.59 0.28
CA TRP A 74 10.54 -10.65 0.34
C TRP A 74 10.02 -12.04 0.02
N THR A 75 9.04 -12.49 0.79
CA THR A 75 8.27 -13.72 0.58
C THR A 75 6.90 -13.36 0.04
N LYS A 76 6.52 -13.90 -1.12
CA LYS A 76 5.19 -13.72 -1.71
C LYS A 76 4.19 -14.68 -1.07
N HIS A 77 3.02 -14.16 -0.72
CA HIS A 77 1.81 -14.88 -0.32
C HIS A 77 0.75 -14.65 -1.41
N ALA A 78 0.52 -15.66 -2.24
CA ALA A 78 -0.35 -15.53 -3.39
C ALA A 78 -1.84 -15.62 -3.01
N ASN A 79 -2.68 -14.85 -3.70
CA ASN A 79 -4.15 -14.92 -3.59
C ASN A 79 -4.66 -14.81 -2.14
N VAL A 80 -4.15 -13.85 -1.38
CA VAL A 80 -4.60 -13.65 0.02
C VAL A 80 -6.08 -13.28 0.10
N LEU A 81 -6.60 -12.63 -0.94
CA LEU A 81 -8.03 -12.36 -1.18
C LEU A 81 -8.28 -12.41 -2.69
N ASP A 82 -9.37 -13.02 -3.13
CA ASP A 82 -9.78 -13.03 -4.53
C ASP A 82 -11.31 -12.90 -4.69
N SER A 83 -11.77 -12.64 -5.92
CA SER A 83 -13.19 -12.44 -6.26
C SER A 83 -14.07 -13.67 -6.04
N SER A 84 -13.51 -14.87 -5.91
CA SER A 84 -14.29 -16.07 -5.55
C SER A 84 -14.80 -16.02 -4.11
N ASN A 85 -14.03 -15.34 -3.24
CA ASN A 85 -14.37 -15.11 -1.84
C ASN A 85 -15.18 -13.83 -1.61
N VAL A 86 -15.36 -12.98 -2.65
CA VAL A 86 -16.12 -11.72 -2.59
C VAL A 86 -17.13 -11.69 -3.73
N LYS A 87 -18.32 -12.23 -3.51
CA LYS A 87 -19.32 -12.48 -4.55
C LYS A 87 -19.76 -11.25 -5.35
N TRP A 88 -19.71 -10.07 -4.74
CA TRP A 88 -20.09 -8.81 -5.38
C TRP A 88 -18.94 -8.16 -6.17
N ALA A 89 -17.66 -8.42 -5.84
CA ALA A 89 -16.50 -7.91 -6.57
C ALA A 89 -16.23 -8.74 -7.83
N LYS A 90 -16.19 -8.11 -9.00
CA LYS A 90 -16.04 -8.78 -10.30
C LYS A 90 -14.77 -8.38 -11.03
N MET A 91 -14.24 -7.19 -10.76
CA MET A 91 -13.08 -6.60 -11.43
C MET A 91 -12.54 -5.44 -10.60
N ALA A 92 -11.41 -4.88 -11.03
CA ALA A 92 -10.88 -3.63 -10.46
C ALA A 92 -10.79 -3.68 -8.93
N MET A 93 -10.23 -4.77 -8.40
CA MET A 93 -9.94 -4.90 -6.98
C MET A 93 -8.65 -4.13 -6.68
N TRP A 94 -8.77 -2.96 -5.98
CA TRP A 94 -7.74 -1.94 -5.89
C TRP A 94 -7.41 -1.51 -4.47
N ALA A 95 -6.20 -0.90 -4.36
CA ALA A 95 -5.76 -0.06 -3.27
C ALA A 95 -6.13 -0.60 -1.90
N PRO A 96 -5.53 -1.71 -1.47
CA PRO A 96 -5.86 -2.33 -0.20
C PRO A 96 -5.43 -1.46 0.99
N ALA A 97 -6.14 -1.59 2.12
CA ALA A 97 -5.68 -1.13 3.43
C ALA A 97 -5.86 -2.26 4.43
N ILE A 98 -4.95 -2.41 5.36
CA ILE A 98 -4.94 -3.53 6.30
C ILE A 98 -4.88 -3.07 7.75
N VAL A 99 -5.69 -3.67 8.62
CA VAL A 99 -5.72 -3.39 10.05
C VAL A 99 -5.64 -4.68 10.83
N HIS A 100 -4.75 -4.73 11.82
CA HIS A 100 -4.75 -5.78 12.84
C HIS A 100 -5.49 -5.28 14.08
N LYS A 101 -6.55 -6.01 14.48
CA LYS A 101 -7.32 -5.69 15.67
C LYS A 101 -7.69 -6.96 16.44
N GLY A 102 -7.32 -7.00 17.72
CA GLY A 102 -7.48 -8.20 18.53
C GLY A 102 -6.66 -9.36 17.97
N ASN A 103 -7.33 -10.44 17.59
CA ASN A 103 -6.72 -11.62 16.95
C ASN A 103 -7.10 -11.76 15.47
N LYS A 104 -7.55 -10.68 14.83
CA LYS A 104 -8.01 -10.67 13.44
C LYS A 104 -7.29 -9.61 12.61
N TYR A 105 -7.20 -9.88 11.31
CA TYR A 105 -6.72 -8.96 10.30
C TYR A 105 -7.90 -8.57 9.40
N TYR A 106 -8.09 -7.27 9.19
CA TYR A 106 -9.17 -6.72 8.38
C TYR A 106 -8.59 -6.06 7.14
N PHE A 107 -9.07 -6.47 5.99
CA PHE A 107 -8.58 -6.07 4.68
C PHE A 107 -9.65 -5.26 3.98
N PHE A 108 -9.41 -3.96 3.80
CA PHE A 108 -10.29 -3.06 3.06
C PHE A 108 -9.79 -2.93 1.63
N PHE A 109 -10.68 -2.85 0.67
CA PHE A 109 -10.33 -2.80 -0.75
C PHE A 109 -11.42 -2.12 -1.57
N GLY A 110 -11.02 -1.41 -2.65
CA GLY A 110 -11.95 -0.95 -3.67
C GLY A 110 -12.29 -2.06 -4.66
N ALA A 111 -13.49 -2.05 -5.24
CA ALA A 111 -13.83 -2.97 -6.34
C ALA A 111 -14.91 -2.41 -7.27
N ASN A 112 -14.90 -2.91 -8.53
CA ASN A 112 -15.88 -2.69 -9.62
C ASN A 112 -15.87 -1.28 -10.24
N ASP A 113 -14.88 -0.43 -9.93
CA ASP A 113 -14.70 0.88 -10.57
C ASP A 113 -16.03 1.66 -10.72
N ILE A 114 -16.66 2.00 -9.61
CA ILE A 114 -17.96 2.66 -9.60
C ILE A 114 -17.87 4.02 -10.30
N GLN A 115 -18.69 4.21 -11.35
CA GLN A 115 -18.82 5.47 -12.09
C GLN A 115 -20.14 6.20 -11.77
N ASN A 116 -21.06 5.54 -11.05
CA ASN A 116 -22.38 6.05 -10.65
C ASN A 116 -22.89 5.26 -9.43
N ASN A 117 -24.02 5.69 -8.86
CA ASN A 117 -24.60 5.08 -7.66
C ASN A 117 -25.50 3.84 -7.94
N GLU A 118 -25.71 3.48 -9.19
CA GLU A 118 -26.49 2.31 -9.63
C GLU A 118 -25.63 1.05 -9.73
N THR A 119 -24.32 1.20 -9.97
CA THR A 119 -23.36 0.10 -10.08
C THR A 119 -23.04 -0.49 -8.71
N VAL A 120 -23.12 -1.81 -8.59
CA VAL A 120 -22.68 -2.50 -7.37
C VAL A 120 -21.16 -2.51 -7.30
N GLY A 121 -20.61 -1.95 -6.23
CA GLY A 121 -19.16 -1.87 -6.03
C GLY A 121 -18.82 -0.84 -4.95
N GLY A 122 -17.57 -0.41 -4.90
CA GLY A 122 -17.04 0.52 -3.91
C GLY A 122 -16.11 -0.15 -2.93
N ILE A 123 -16.10 0.30 -1.68
CA ILE A 123 -15.15 -0.16 -0.67
C ILE A 123 -15.74 -1.34 0.09
N GLY A 124 -15.07 -2.50 0.05
CA GLY A 124 -15.39 -3.69 0.83
C GLY A 124 -14.47 -3.89 2.02
N VAL A 125 -14.84 -4.84 2.88
CA VAL A 125 -14.01 -5.30 3.99
C VAL A 125 -14.03 -6.82 4.07
N ALA A 126 -12.85 -7.43 4.21
CA ALA A 126 -12.67 -8.86 4.41
C ALA A 126 -11.88 -9.11 5.70
N VAL A 127 -11.94 -10.31 6.25
CA VAL A 127 -11.33 -10.67 7.53
C VAL A 127 -10.60 -12.01 7.44
N ALA A 128 -9.47 -12.11 8.16
CA ALA A 128 -8.69 -13.34 8.30
C ALA A 128 -8.13 -13.50 9.73
N ASP A 129 -7.65 -14.71 10.04
CA ASP A 129 -6.96 -15.01 11.31
C ASP A 129 -5.45 -14.74 11.23
N LYS A 130 -4.92 -14.56 10.02
CA LYS A 130 -3.49 -14.39 9.75
C LYS A 130 -3.26 -13.29 8.71
N PRO A 131 -2.10 -12.61 8.73
CA PRO A 131 -1.80 -11.57 7.78
C PRO A 131 -1.69 -12.06 6.33
N GLU A 132 -1.29 -13.31 6.11
CA GLU A 132 -1.26 -13.95 4.78
C GLU A 132 -2.63 -14.47 4.32
N GLY A 133 -3.71 -14.23 5.09
CA GLY A 133 -5.06 -14.71 4.77
C GLY A 133 -5.26 -16.22 5.01
N PRO A 134 -6.15 -16.90 4.25
CA PRO A 134 -7.05 -16.32 3.26
C PRO A 134 -8.10 -15.41 3.89
N PHE A 135 -8.28 -14.24 3.30
CA PHE A 135 -9.32 -13.30 3.72
C PHE A 135 -10.69 -13.70 3.17
N LYS A 136 -11.74 -13.44 3.93
CA LYS A 136 -13.14 -13.72 3.55
C LYS A 136 -13.96 -12.45 3.68
N ASP A 137 -14.85 -12.22 2.72
CA ASP A 137 -15.78 -11.09 2.76
C ASP A 137 -16.53 -11.05 4.09
N LEU A 138 -16.47 -9.92 4.78
CA LEU A 138 -17.08 -9.75 6.09
C LEU A 138 -18.57 -9.45 6.00
N LEU A 139 -18.99 -8.70 4.97
CA LEU A 139 -20.34 -8.12 4.90
C LEU A 139 -21.22 -8.73 3.81
N GLY A 140 -20.67 -9.42 2.81
CA GLY A 140 -21.38 -9.89 1.63
C GLY A 140 -21.82 -8.78 0.68
N LYS A 141 -21.39 -7.54 0.96
CA LYS A 141 -21.68 -6.31 0.17
C LYS A 141 -20.63 -5.26 0.46
N PRO A 142 -20.51 -4.19 -0.33
CA PRO A 142 -19.64 -3.07 0.01
C PRO A 142 -20.02 -2.42 1.34
N LEU A 143 -19.03 -1.93 2.08
CA LEU A 143 -19.17 -1.07 3.25
C LEU A 143 -19.58 0.36 2.85
N ILE A 144 -18.98 0.87 1.77
CA ILE A 144 -19.28 2.17 1.16
C ILE A 144 -19.52 1.93 -0.31
N ASP A 145 -20.77 2.12 -0.75
CA ASP A 145 -21.25 1.79 -2.10
C ASP A 145 -21.77 2.99 -2.89
N LYS A 146 -21.56 4.20 -2.37
CA LYS A 146 -22.07 5.45 -2.98
C LYS A 146 -20.99 6.51 -3.13
N ILE A 147 -21.15 7.32 -4.16
CA ILE A 147 -20.40 8.55 -4.37
C ILE A 147 -20.97 9.60 -3.41
N ILE A 148 -20.20 9.95 -2.40
CA ILE A 148 -20.57 10.91 -1.35
C ILE A 148 -19.64 12.13 -1.45
N ASN A 149 -20.19 13.34 -1.40
CA ASN A 149 -19.44 14.59 -1.53
C ASN A 149 -18.54 14.65 -2.78
N GLY A 150 -18.94 13.97 -3.89
CA GLY A 150 -18.17 13.86 -5.12
C GLY A 150 -17.05 12.83 -5.09
N ALA A 151 -16.75 12.19 -3.97
CA ALA A 151 -15.70 11.20 -3.85
C ALA A 151 -16.14 9.83 -4.40
N GLN A 152 -15.40 9.32 -5.40
CA GLN A 152 -15.49 7.92 -5.79
C GLN A 152 -15.06 7.06 -4.61
N PRO A 153 -15.82 5.99 -4.23
CA PRO A 153 -15.46 5.13 -3.10
C PRO A 153 -14.35 4.15 -3.46
N ILE A 154 -13.13 4.65 -3.51
CA ILE A 154 -11.87 3.94 -3.76
C ILE A 154 -10.77 4.47 -2.85
N ASP A 155 -9.60 3.84 -2.90
CA ASP A 155 -8.34 4.29 -2.29
C ASP A 155 -8.50 4.60 -0.80
N GLN A 156 -9.11 3.67 -0.09
CA GLN A 156 -9.33 3.83 1.34
C GLN A 156 -8.05 3.58 2.15
N PHE A 157 -7.86 4.39 3.16
CA PHE A 157 -6.90 4.21 4.23
C PHE A 157 -7.65 4.10 5.56
N VAL A 158 -7.25 3.19 6.43
CA VAL A 158 -7.84 3.06 7.76
C VAL A 158 -6.88 3.58 8.80
N PHE A 159 -7.29 4.65 9.45
CA PHE A 159 -6.52 5.35 10.46
C PHE A 159 -7.03 5.04 11.86
N HIS A 160 -6.13 4.62 12.76
CA HIS A 160 -6.43 4.44 14.19
C HIS A 160 -5.89 5.65 14.96
N ASP A 161 -6.79 6.47 15.46
CA ASP A 161 -6.42 7.69 16.17
C ASP A 161 -6.04 7.41 17.63
N LYS A 162 -5.38 8.36 18.27
CA LYS A 162 -4.91 8.30 19.66
C LYS A 162 -6.03 8.16 20.71
N ASP A 163 -7.26 8.49 20.36
CA ASP A 163 -8.46 8.28 21.19
C ASP A 163 -9.04 6.87 21.10
N GLY A 164 -8.45 6.01 20.24
CA GLY A 164 -8.88 4.63 20.01
C GLY A 164 -9.95 4.48 18.92
N GLN A 165 -10.43 5.58 18.33
CA GLN A 165 -11.39 5.52 17.23
C GLN A 165 -10.70 5.17 15.91
N TYR A 166 -11.30 4.25 15.16
CA TYR A 166 -10.90 3.96 13.78
C TYR A 166 -11.67 4.84 12.80
N TYR A 167 -10.95 5.41 11.87
CA TYR A 167 -11.50 6.22 10.79
C TYR A 167 -11.15 5.58 9.45
N ILE A 168 -12.07 5.70 8.48
CA ILE A 168 -11.80 5.43 7.08
C ILE A 168 -11.68 6.76 6.35
N ILE A 169 -10.56 6.95 5.64
CA ILE A 169 -10.27 8.11 4.80
C ILE A 169 -10.21 7.58 3.38
N TYR A 170 -10.97 8.14 2.45
CA TYR A 170 -11.07 7.59 1.11
C TYR A 170 -11.50 8.62 0.07
N GLY A 171 -11.24 8.33 -1.19
CA GLY A 171 -11.86 9.02 -2.29
C GLY A 171 -10.96 9.19 -3.51
N GLY A 172 -11.57 9.09 -4.67
CA GLY A 172 -11.02 9.49 -5.96
C GLY A 172 -11.66 10.76 -6.49
N TRP A 173 -11.32 11.11 -7.76
CA TRP A 173 -11.87 12.23 -8.52
C TRP A 173 -11.67 13.60 -7.87
N GLY A 174 -10.59 13.78 -7.11
CA GLY A 174 -10.29 15.06 -6.48
C GLY A 174 -11.10 15.36 -5.21
N HIS A 175 -11.74 14.36 -4.62
CA HIS A 175 -12.54 14.50 -3.41
C HIS A 175 -12.14 13.48 -2.36
N CYS A 176 -11.99 13.90 -1.11
CA CYS A 176 -11.61 13.08 0.02
C CYS A 176 -12.62 13.18 1.16
N ASN A 177 -13.10 12.03 1.60
CA ASN A 177 -13.95 11.91 2.78
C ASN A 177 -13.23 11.25 3.95
N ILE A 178 -13.66 11.61 5.17
CA ILE A 178 -13.38 10.87 6.39
C ILE A 178 -14.70 10.45 7.04
N ALA A 179 -14.74 9.22 7.56
CA ALA A 179 -15.88 8.70 8.33
C ALA A 179 -15.38 7.87 9.52
N LYS A 180 -16.16 7.81 10.60
CA LYS A 180 -15.89 6.96 11.76
C LYS A 180 -16.33 5.53 11.46
N LEU A 181 -15.47 4.55 11.68
CA LEU A 181 -15.82 3.13 11.60
C LEU A 181 -16.44 2.64 12.91
N LYS A 182 -17.40 1.74 12.81
CA LYS A 182 -17.79 0.91 13.96
C LYS A 182 -16.61 0.09 14.46
N ASP A 183 -16.61 -0.26 15.73
CA ASP A 183 -15.52 -1.00 16.35
C ASP A 183 -15.29 -2.39 15.72
N ASP A 184 -16.32 -3.02 15.17
CA ASP A 184 -16.27 -4.30 14.47
C ASP A 184 -16.08 -4.20 12.95
N PHE A 185 -15.89 -2.97 12.44
CA PHE A 185 -15.75 -2.64 11.02
C PHE A 185 -16.95 -3.04 10.13
N THR A 186 -18.12 -3.30 10.71
CA THR A 186 -19.33 -3.69 9.95
C THR A 186 -20.15 -2.51 9.46
N GLY A 187 -19.76 -1.28 9.74
CA GLY A 187 -20.47 -0.07 9.35
C GLY A 187 -19.79 1.20 9.82
N LEU A 188 -20.50 2.31 9.65
CA LEU A 188 -20.06 3.63 10.06
C LEU A 188 -20.82 4.15 11.29
N VAL A 189 -20.20 5.08 12.02
CA VAL A 189 -20.77 5.77 13.18
C VAL A 189 -20.85 7.26 12.86
N PRO A 190 -21.97 7.95 13.08
CA PRO A 190 -22.04 9.40 12.90
C PRO A 190 -21.05 10.15 13.82
N PHE A 191 -20.59 11.32 13.35
CA PHE A 191 -19.95 12.31 14.19
C PHE A 191 -20.96 12.94 15.16
N GLU A 192 -20.48 13.71 16.11
CA GLU A 192 -21.31 14.34 17.16
C GLU A 192 -22.35 15.32 16.60
N ASP A 193 -22.09 15.90 15.43
CA ASP A 193 -23.01 16.77 14.67
C ASP A 193 -24.05 16.00 13.86
N GLY A 194 -24.06 14.67 13.93
CA GLY A 194 -24.96 13.79 13.20
C GLY A 194 -24.53 13.46 11.77
N THR A 195 -23.45 14.06 11.25
CA THR A 195 -22.92 13.75 9.91
C THR A 195 -22.19 12.39 9.93
N THR A 196 -22.35 11.59 8.87
CA THR A 196 -21.60 10.32 8.72
C THR A 196 -20.28 10.52 7.98
N TYR A 197 -20.26 11.46 7.04
CA TYR A 197 -19.11 11.75 6.21
C TYR A 197 -18.73 13.23 6.31
N ARG A 198 -17.43 13.50 6.40
CA ARG A 198 -16.90 14.86 6.33
C ARG A 198 -15.92 14.95 5.18
N SER A 199 -16.02 15.98 4.35
CA SER A 199 -14.99 16.27 3.37
C SER A 199 -13.78 16.88 4.06
N ILE A 200 -12.59 16.28 3.78
CA ILE A 200 -11.29 16.79 4.24
C ILE A 200 -10.35 17.05 3.06
N THR A 201 -10.90 17.24 1.88
CA THR A 201 -10.17 17.42 0.61
C THR A 201 -9.20 18.59 0.67
N PRO A 202 -7.88 18.40 0.62
CA PRO A 202 -6.92 19.48 0.50
C PRO A 202 -6.77 19.94 -0.95
N GLU A 203 -6.12 21.08 -1.13
CA GLU A 203 -5.76 21.58 -2.46
C GLU A 203 -4.89 20.60 -3.21
N GLY A 204 -5.23 20.35 -4.49
CA GLY A 204 -4.49 19.45 -5.38
C GLY A 204 -4.74 17.95 -5.16
N TYR A 205 -5.58 17.58 -4.19
CA TYR A 205 -5.93 16.19 -3.94
C TYR A 205 -6.56 15.55 -5.19
N VAL A 206 -6.12 14.33 -5.52
CA VAL A 206 -6.75 13.49 -6.55
C VAL A 206 -7.24 12.18 -5.94
N GLU A 207 -6.36 11.44 -5.22
CA GLU A 207 -6.63 10.12 -4.67
C GLU A 207 -5.55 9.67 -3.66
N GLY A 208 -5.62 8.42 -3.17
CA GLY A 208 -4.58 7.76 -2.38
C GLY A 208 -4.27 8.46 -1.06
N PRO A 209 -5.26 8.73 -0.20
CA PRO A 209 -5.04 9.39 1.08
C PRO A 209 -4.33 8.47 2.07
N LEU A 210 -3.45 9.05 2.88
CA LEU A 210 -2.77 8.39 4.00
C LEU A 210 -2.60 9.37 5.14
N MET A 211 -2.75 8.91 6.37
CA MET A 211 -2.56 9.74 7.57
C MET A 211 -1.71 9.02 8.62
N PHE A 212 -0.78 9.75 9.24
CA PHE A 212 -0.03 9.26 10.40
C PHE A 212 0.21 10.39 11.40
N ILE A 213 0.55 10.01 12.64
CA ILE A 213 0.92 10.97 13.68
C ILE A 213 2.42 10.88 13.93
N ARG A 214 3.09 12.06 13.95
CA ARG A 214 4.47 12.18 14.39
C ARG A 214 4.58 13.37 15.34
N LYS A 215 5.14 13.16 16.53
CA LYS A 215 5.33 14.20 17.57
C LYS A 215 4.05 15.02 17.85
N GLY A 216 2.90 14.35 17.86
CA GLY A 216 1.59 14.95 18.15
C GLY A 216 0.90 15.65 16.99
N LYS A 217 1.56 15.83 15.84
CA LYS A 217 0.99 16.42 14.64
C LYS A 217 0.47 15.32 13.70
N TYR A 218 -0.66 15.60 13.03
CA TYR A 218 -1.23 14.77 11.98
C TYR A 218 -0.59 15.14 10.65
N TYR A 219 0.01 14.18 9.99
CA TYR A 219 0.52 14.29 8.62
C TYR A 219 -0.49 13.64 7.71
N PHE A 220 -1.07 14.39 6.82
CA PHE A 220 -1.99 13.92 5.80
C PHE A 220 -1.28 13.97 4.45
N MET A 221 -1.16 12.84 3.78
CA MET A 221 -0.48 12.69 2.50
C MET A 221 -1.47 12.18 1.45
N TRP A 222 -1.27 12.54 0.18
CA TRP A 222 -2.15 12.14 -0.93
C TRP A 222 -1.44 12.18 -2.26
N SER A 223 -2.06 11.59 -3.30
CA SER A 223 -1.60 11.69 -4.68
C SER A 223 -2.26 12.87 -5.39
N GLU A 224 -1.45 13.57 -6.19
CA GLU A 224 -1.83 14.66 -7.10
C GLU A 224 -1.52 14.24 -8.55
N GLY A 225 -2.22 14.84 -9.53
CA GLY A 225 -2.05 14.54 -10.95
C GLY A 225 -2.72 13.24 -11.39
N GLY A 226 -2.64 12.93 -12.68
CA GLY A 226 -3.21 11.72 -13.23
C GLY A 226 -2.28 10.51 -13.08
N TRP A 227 -2.78 9.38 -12.57
CA TRP A 227 -1.96 8.18 -12.29
C TRP A 227 -1.21 7.61 -13.51
N THR A 228 -1.68 7.88 -14.72
CA THR A 228 -0.97 7.53 -15.97
C THR A 228 -0.04 8.64 -16.46
N GLY A 229 -0.13 9.83 -15.89
CA GLY A 229 0.58 11.04 -16.33
C GLY A 229 1.97 11.21 -15.69
N PRO A 230 2.77 12.12 -16.26
CA PRO A 230 4.08 12.47 -15.71
C PRO A 230 4.00 13.38 -14.48
N ASP A 231 2.82 13.94 -14.20
CA ASP A 231 2.53 14.85 -13.10
C ASP A 231 2.05 14.11 -11.84
N TYR A 232 1.90 12.78 -11.90
CA TYR A 232 1.55 11.97 -10.73
C TYR A 232 2.64 12.06 -9.66
N ARG A 233 2.26 12.46 -8.46
CA ARG A 233 3.18 12.77 -7.37
C ARG A 233 2.48 12.67 -6.02
N VAL A 234 3.25 12.69 -4.94
CA VAL A 234 2.75 12.71 -3.56
C VAL A 234 2.97 14.09 -2.95
N ALA A 235 1.92 14.65 -2.35
CA ALA A 235 1.96 15.88 -1.56
C ALA A 235 1.51 15.61 -0.12
N TYR A 236 1.68 16.62 0.76
CA TYR A 236 1.27 16.49 2.15
C TYR A 236 0.85 17.83 2.78
N ALA A 237 0.13 17.69 3.88
CA ALA A 237 -0.22 18.73 4.81
C ALA A 237 0.00 18.27 6.25
N MET A 238 -0.02 19.22 7.19
CA MET A 238 0.04 18.95 8.63
C MET A 238 -1.12 19.68 9.32
N ALA A 239 -1.65 19.06 10.39
CA ALA A 239 -2.70 19.65 11.23
C ALA A 239 -2.52 19.25 12.70
N ASP A 240 -3.26 19.92 13.59
CA ASP A 240 -3.29 19.61 15.03
C ASP A 240 -4.34 18.56 15.39
N ASN A 241 -5.26 18.29 14.49
CA ASN A 241 -6.33 17.30 14.68
C ASN A 241 -6.71 16.62 13.36
N ILE A 242 -7.43 15.51 13.47
CA ILE A 242 -7.80 14.64 12.35
C ILE A 242 -8.71 15.29 11.30
N ASN A 243 -9.44 16.33 11.66
CA ASN A 243 -10.34 17.02 10.73
C ASN A 243 -9.67 18.19 9.99
N GLY A 244 -8.37 18.41 10.21
CA GLY A 244 -7.64 19.53 9.61
C GLY A 244 -7.87 20.89 10.31
N PRO A 245 -7.84 22.03 9.57
CA PRO A 245 -7.72 22.12 8.11
C PRO A 245 -6.36 21.67 7.58
N PHE A 246 -6.37 21.01 6.42
CA PHE A 246 -5.18 20.51 5.75
C PHE A 246 -4.76 21.47 4.63
N LYS A 247 -3.85 22.38 4.94
CA LYS A 247 -3.20 23.24 3.93
C LYS A 247 -2.02 22.53 3.32
N ARG A 248 -2.02 22.39 1.99
CA ARG A 248 -0.91 21.81 1.23
C ARG A 248 0.41 22.52 1.57
N ILE A 249 1.43 21.75 1.94
CA ILE A 249 2.77 22.25 2.28
C ILE A 249 3.71 22.08 1.07
N ALA A 250 3.95 20.84 0.63
CA ALA A 250 4.92 20.57 -0.40
C ALA A 250 4.66 19.23 -1.12
N THR A 251 5.35 19.04 -2.24
CA THR A 251 5.51 17.73 -2.88
C THR A 251 6.61 16.94 -2.17
N VAL A 252 6.30 15.72 -1.79
CA VAL A 252 7.22 14.79 -1.10
C VAL A 252 7.93 13.88 -2.09
N LEU A 253 7.16 13.29 -3.02
CA LEU A 253 7.65 12.33 -4.00
C LEU A 253 7.12 12.70 -5.36
N LYS A 254 7.97 12.60 -6.37
CA LYS A 254 7.62 12.78 -7.79
C LYS A 254 8.54 11.93 -8.65
N GLN A 255 8.18 11.77 -9.93
CA GLN A 255 9.03 11.11 -10.90
C GLN A 255 10.40 11.78 -11.05
N ASP A 256 11.39 10.97 -11.43
CA ASP A 256 12.67 11.41 -11.97
C ASP A 256 12.79 10.84 -13.41
N PRO A 257 12.80 11.69 -14.46
CA PRO A 257 12.86 11.22 -15.84
C PRO A 257 14.09 10.37 -16.18
N ALA A 258 15.13 10.38 -15.34
CA ALA A 258 16.30 9.53 -15.48
C ALA A 258 16.15 8.15 -14.80
N VAL A 259 15.12 7.97 -13.96
CA VAL A 259 14.95 6.76 -13.15
C VAL A 259 13.62 6.07 -13.48
N ALA A 260 12.49 6.77 -13.32
CA ALA A 260 11.15 6.20 -13.53
C ALA A 260 10.09 7.30 -13.66
N ARG A 261 8.88 6.93 -14.10
CA ARG A 261 7.72 7.81 -14.32
C ARG A 261 6.62 7.54 -13.29
N GLY A 262 5.70 8.52 -13.14
CA GLY A 262 4.43 8.36 -12.44
C GLY A 262 4.58 7.81 -11.02
N ALA A 263 5.50 8.38 -10.24
CA ALA A 263 5.71 7.98 -8.86
C ALA A 263 4.62 8.58 -7.95
N GLY A 264 3.81 7.72 -7.34
CA GLY A 264 2.71 8.14 -6.47
C GLY A 264 2.05 6.98 -5.76
N HIS A 265 0.87 7.18 -5.25
CA HIS A 265 0.06 6.27 -4.41
C HIS A 265 0.93 5.43 -3.48
N HIS A 266 0.92 5.75 -2.22
CA HIS A 266 1.98 5.38 -1.28
C HIS A 266 1.43 4.96 0.07
N SER A 267 2.29 4.31 0.82
CA SER A 267 2.14 4.12 2.26
C SER A 267 3.41 4.50 3.00
N VAL A 268 3.33 4.60 4.32
CA VAL A 268 4.44 5.01 5.18
C VAL A 268 4.63 4.00 6.30
N ILE A 269 5.85 3.53 6.49
CA ILE A 269 6.26 2.71 7.63
C ILE A 269 7.09 3.55 8.59
N ASN A 270 6.71 3.56 9.87
CA ASN A 270 7.58 3.98 10.97
C ASN A 270 8.15 2.77 11.69
N ILE A 271 9.47 2.74 11.89
CA ILE A 271 10.10 1.67 12.67
C ILE A 271 9.76 1.86 14.15
N PRO A 272 9.12 0.88 14.81
CA PRO A 272 8.67 1.00 16.18
C PRO A 272 9.76 1.44 17.15
N GLY A 273 9.46 2.44 17.98
CA GLY A 273 10.37 2.99 18.97
C GLY A 273 11.49 3.89 18.41
N THR A 274 11.39 4.30 17.13
CA THR A 274 12.36 5.17 16.47
C THR A 274 11.69 6.32 15.72
N ASP A 275 12.48 7.29 15.25
CA ASP A 275 12.04 8.35 14.31
C ASP A 275 12.52 8.02 12.87
N GLU A 276 12.57 6.73 12.53
CA GLU A 276 12.99 6.22 11.22
C GLU A 276 11.75 5.84 10.40
N TYR A 277 11.63 6.44 9.20
CA TYR A 277 10.47 6.29 8.32
C TYR A 277 10.89 5.88 6.93
N TYR A 278 10.02 5.10 6.28
CA TYR A 278 10.13 4.70 4.89
C TYR A 278 8.81 5.00 4.18
N ILE A 279 8.91 5.44 2.91
CA ILE A 279 7.78 5.55 1.98
C ILE A 279 7.84 4.39 1.00
N ILE A 280 6.74 3.68 0.89
CA ILE A 280 6.53 2.62 -0.08
C ILE A 280 5.52 3.16 -1.10
N TYR A 281 5.83 3.07 -2.38
CA TYR A 281 5.07 3.73 -3.43
C TYR A 281 5.13 2.91 -4.73
N HIS A 282 4.28 3.23 -5.69
CA HIS A 282 4.46 2.67 -7.02
C HIS A 282 5.08 3.68 -7.99
N ARG A 283 5.72 3.16 -9.05
CA ARG A 283 6.23 3.92 -10.19
C ARG A 283 6.15 3.07 -11.46
N ARG A 284 6.40 3.66 -12.64
CA ARG A 284 6.55 2.94 -13.90
C ARG A 284 7.98 3.02 -14.40
N PRO A 285 8.58 1.91 -14.86
CA PRO A 285 9.87 1.92 -15.55
C PRO A 285 9.83 2.81 -16.81
N LEU A 286 10.97 3.40 -17.17
CA LEU A 286 11.06 4.28 -18.34
C LEU A 286 10.75 3.57 -19.66
N THR A 287 10.98 2.25 -19.73
CA THR A 287 10.73 1.39 -20.90
C THR A 287 9.25 1.04 -21.08
N GLU A 288 8.42 1.19 -20.03
CA GLU A 288 7.03 0.79 -20.05
C GLU A 288 6.11 1.90 -20.55
N THR A 289 5.20 1.53 -21.46
CA THR A 289 4.18 2.43 -22.01
C THR A 289 2.78 2.13 -21.51
N ASP A 290 2.52 0.92 -21.02
CA ASP A 290 1.25 0.56 -20.39
C ASP A 290 1.14 1.22 -19.00
N GLY A 291 0.05 1.95 -18.76
CA GLY A 291 -0.24 2.59 -17.47
C GLY A 291 -0.31 1.60 -16.30
N ASN A 292 -0.68 0.34 -16.57
CA ASN A 292 -0.78 -0.71 -15.55
C ASN A 292 0.56 -1.38 -15.22
N HIS A 293 1.62 -1.16 -15.98
CA HIS A 293 2.94 -1.71 -15.67
C HIS A 293 3.61 -0.89 -14.56
N ARG A 294 3.01 -0.92 -13.38
CA ARG A 294 3.50 -0.25 -12.16
C ARG A 294 4.25 -1.22 -11.26
N GLU A 295 5.33 -0.79 -10.68
CA GLU A 295 6.19 -1.56 -9.79
C GLU A 295 6.25 -0.93 -8.40
N THR A 296 6.28 -1.76 -7.34
CA THR A 296 6.35 -1.29 -5.95
C THR A 296 7.79 -1.02 -5.54
N CYS A 297 8.03 0.15 -4.99
CA CYS A 297 9.34 0.67 -4.61
C CYS A 297 9.36 1.18 -3.16
N ILE A 298 10.55 1.37 -2.61
CA ILE A 298 10.77 1.87 -1.25
C ILE A 298 11.91 2.88 -1.21
N GLU A 299 11.71 3.96 -0.44
CA GLU A 299 12.76 4.93 -0.12
C GLU A 299 12.69 5.34 1.35
N LYS A 300 13.81 5.85 1.86
CA LYS A 300 13.83 6.45 3.18
C LYS A 300 13.14 7.81 3.16
N MET A 301 12.26 8.06 4.12
CA MET A 301 11.60 9.35 4.31
C MET A 301 12.24 10.08 5.50
N VAL A 302 12.61 11.34 5.31
CA VAL A 302 13.39 12.14 6.29
C VAL A 302 12.63 13.42 6.59
N PHE A 303 12.74 13.88 7.83
CA PHE A 303 12.15 15.12 8.33
C PHE A 303 13.29 16.10 8.72
N ASP A 304 13.04 17.39 8.52
CA ASP A 304 13.93 18.43 9.06
C ASP A 304 13.66 18.75 10.55
N ALA A 305 14.35 19.76 11.05
CA ALA A 305 14.22 20.19 12.45
C ALA A 305 12.81 20.70 12.80
N ASP A 306 12.09 21.29 11.83
CA ASP A 306 10.74 21.80 11.98
C ASP A 306 9.69 20.72 11.79
N GLY A 307 10.11 19.50 11.46
CA GLY A 307 9.23 18.35 11.20
C GLY A 307 8.68 18.30 9.79
N LEU A 308 9.18 19.11 8.86
CA LEU A 308 8.75 19.05 7.46
C LEU A 308 9.37 17.85 6.76
N ILE A 309 8.55 17.16 5.96
CA ILE A 309 9.03 16.04 5.14
C ILE A 309 9.92 16.58 4.04
N GLN A 310 11.16 16.07 3.97
CA GLN A 310 12.09 16.44 2.92
C GLN A 310 11.75 15.72 1.61
N PRO A 311 12.01 16.34 0.45
CA PRO A 311 11.76 15.71 -0.83
C PRO A 311 12.48 14.35 -0.95
N VAL A 312 11.72 13.31 -1.27
CA VAL A 312 12.23 11.95 -1.46
C VAL A 312 12.78 11.81 -2.87
N LYS A 313 14.04 11.39 -2.97
CA LYS A 313 14.68 11.07 -4.24
C LYS A 313 14.38 9.60 -4.56
N ILE A 314 13.73 9.33 -5.70
CA ILE A 314 13.55 7.97 -6.18
C ILE A 314 14.84 7.39 -6.71
N THR A 315 15.12 6.11 -6.43
CA THR A 315 16.36 5.42 -6.82
C THR A 315 16.08 4.03 -7.40
N ASN A 316 17.07 3.41 -8.01
CA ASN A 316 17.01 1.98 -8.37
C ASN A 316 17.60 1.10 -7.28
N GLU A 317 18.34 1.67 -6.34
CA GLU A 317 19.02 0.99 -5.24
C GLU A 317 18.07 0.65 -4.09
N GLY A 318 17.05 1.48 -3.85
CA GLY A 318 16.16 1.32 -2.70
C GLY A 318 16.87 1.53 -1.36
N VAL A 319 16.58 0.71 -0.37
CA VAL A 319 17.05 0.87 1.01
C VAL A 319 17.93 -0.28 1.48
N ALA A 320 18.81 0.00 2.43
CA ALA A 320 19.63 -1.01 3.10
C ALA A 320 18.75 -1.92 3.99
N ALA A 321 19.28 -3.12 4.27
CA ALA A 321 18.61 -4.07 5.16
C ALA A 321 18.34 -3.47 6.55
N ARG A 322 17.11 -3.60 7.02
CA ARG A 322 16.64 -3.06 8.30
C ARG A 322 15.75 -4.08 9.02
N LYS A 323 16.26 -4.71 10.06
CA LYS A 323 15.50 -5.64 10.91
C LYS A 323 14.78 -4.88 12.03
N ILE A 324 13.58 -5.34 12.38
CA ILE A 324 12.85 -4.86 13.55
C ILE A 324 13.42 -5.57 14.79
N LYS A 325 13.77 -4.76 15.80
CA LYS A 325 14.37 -5.27 17.06
C LYS A 325 13.35 -5.91 17.99
#